data_a405b2cabc6a787e423d2a1efc70be23
#
_entry.id   a405b2cabc6a787e423d2a1efc70be23
#
_cell.length_a   1.000
_cell.length_b   1.000
_cell.length_c   1.000
_cell.angle_alpha   90.00
_cell.angle_beta   90.00
_cell.angle_gamma   90.00
#
_symmetry.space_group_name_H-M   'P 1'
#
loop_
_entity.id
_entity.type
_entity.pdbx_description
1 polymer ?
#
loop_
_entity_poly.entity_id
_entity_poly.type
_entity_poly.pdbx_seq_one_letter_code
_entity_poly.pdbx_strand_id
1 'polypeptide(L)' 'MKNSNSIQIGVIGVGHLGKFHIKQLSEIPGIYISGVYDINIDIAKKASKDYSIPLYNNLEDLLDCSDAVSIVTP' A
#
# COMPACT_ATOMS: atom_id res chain seq x y z
N MET A 1 7.78 10.96 11.72
CA MET A 1 7.81 12.14 10.84
C MET A 1 8.38 11.75 9.48
N LYS A 2 7.79 12.24 8.42
CA LYS A 2 8.23 11.94 7.07
C LYS A 2 9.56 12.62 6.76
N ASN A 3 10.53 11.86 6.28
CA ASN A 3 11.80 12.41 5.80
C ASN A 3 11.57 13.07 4.44
N SER A 4 12.23 14.19 4.16
CA SER A 4 12.11 14.89 2.88
C SER A 4 12.49 14.02 1.68
N ASN A 5 13.34 12.99 1.90
CA ASN A 5 13.76 12.07 0.84
C ASN A 5 12.91 10.80 0.79
N SER A 6 11.89 10.69 1.63
CA SER A 6 11.04 9.50 1.64
C SER A 6 9.84 9.67 0.72
N ILE A 7 9.39 8.57 0.16
CA ILE A 7 8.23 8.53 -0.72
C ILE A 7 7.19 7.61 -0.09
N GLN A 8 5.99 8.13 0.08
CA GLN A 8 4.86 7.35 0.59
C GLN A 8 4.10 6.77 -0.59
N ILE A 9 4.05 5.46 -0.69
CA ILE A 9 3.38 4.77 -1.80
C ILE A 9 2.15 4.05 -1.30
N GLY A 10 1.00 4.35 -1.89
CA GLY A 10 -0.22 3.60 -1.65
C GLY A 10 -0.31 2.42 -2.62
N VAL A 11 -0.75 1.27 -2.15
CA VAL A 11 -0.89 0.08 -2.99
C VAL A 11 -2.36 -0.19 -3.22
N ILE A 12 -2.76 -0.22 -4.49
CA ILE A 12 -4.14 -0.45 -4.92
C ILE A 12 -4.20 -1.80 -5.62
N GLY A 13 -5.08 -2.67 -5.14
CA GLY A 13 -5.19 -4.02 -5.69
C GLY A 13 -4.12 -4.92 -5.12
N VAL A 14 -4.42 -5.55 -3.98
CA VAL A 14 -3.40 -6.33 -3.26
C VAL A 14 -3.51 -7.83 -3.45
N GLY A 15 -4.40 -8.35 -4.23
CA GLY A 15 -4.57 -9.77 -4.44
C GLY A 15 -3.29 -10.61 -4.33
N HIS A 16 -3.19 -11.69 -5.05
CA HIS A 16 -2.04 -12.58 -4.91
C HIS A 16 -0.72 -11.91 -5.30
N LEU A 17 -0.70 -11.18 -6.41
CA LEU A 17 0.52 -10.51 -6.88
C LEU A 17 0.84 -9.25 -6.07
N GLY A 18 -0.18 -8.60 -5.54
CA GLY A 18 0.00 -7.40 -4.74
C GLY A 18 0.81 -7.64 -3.48
N LYS A 19 0.71 -8.82 -2.89
CA LYS A 19 1.49 -9.18 -1.70
C LYS A 19 2.99 -9.17 -1.99
N PHE A 20 3.39 -9.75 -3.11
CA PHE A 20 4.79 -9.73 -3.51
C PHE A 20 5.27 -8.32 -3.79
N HIS A 21 4.42 -7.51 -4.37
CA HIS A 21 4.74 -6.12 -4.68
C HIS A 21 4.96 -5.32 -3.40
N ILE A 22 4.11 -5.50 -2.39
CA ILE A 22 4.29 -4.87 -1.08
C ILE A 22 5.64 -5.24 -0.47
N LYS A 23 5.96 -6.53 -0.50
CA LYS A 23 7.23 -7.01 0.04
C LYS A 23 8.41 -6.36 -0.67
N GLN A 24 8.39 -6.31 -1.99
CA GLN A 24 9.47 -5.71 -2.77
C GLN A 24 9.63 -4.22 -2.48
N LEU A 25 8.52 -3.48 -2.43
CA LEU A 25 8.56 -2.05 -2.13
C LEU A 25 9.12 -1.78 -0.74
N SER A 26 8.74 -2.59 0.24
CA SER A 26 9.17 -2.38 1.62
C SER A 26 10.67 -2.59 1.82
N GLU A 27 11.34 -3.23 0.89
CA GLU A 27 12.78 -3.47 0.93
C GLU A 27 13.59 -2.34 0.30
N ILE A 28 12.95 -1.37 -0.34
CA ILE A 28 13.64 -0.27 -1.00
C ILE A 28 13.84 0.88 0.00
N PRO A 29 15.09 1.30 0.26
CA PRO A 29 15.33 2.42 1.17
C PRO A 29 14.66 3.70 0.68
N GLY A 30 14.04 4.43 1.59
CA GLY A 30 13.35 5.68 1.25
C GLY A 30 11.93 5.50 0.76
N ILE A 31 11.47 4.26 0.60
CA ILE A 31 10.10 3.95 0.22
C ILE A 31 9.34 3.49 1.46
N TYR A 32 8.17 4.08 1.67
CA TYR A 32 7.27 3.70 2.76
C TYR A 32 5.89 3.44 2.17
N ILE A 33 5.25 2.38 2.63
CA ILE A 33 3.91 2.06 2.17
C ILE A 33 2.91 2.79 3.05
N SER A 34 2.20 3.75 2.46
CA SER A 34 1.20 4.54 3.18
C SER A 34 -0.02 3.73 3.55
N GLY A 35 -0.34 2.70 2.77
CA GLY A 35 -1.45 1.82 3.06
C GLY A 35 -1.85 1.01 1.85
N VAL A 36 -2.89 0.22 2.04
CA VAL A 36 -3.46 -0.62 0.99
C VAL A 36 -4.94 -0.36 0.82
N TYR A 37 -5.41 -0.53 -0.39
CA TYR A 37 -6.82 -0.50 -0.74
C TYR A 37 -7.09 -1.60 -1.77
N ASP A 38 -8.19 -2.31 -1.60
CA ASP A 38 -8.67 -3.27 -2.58
C ASP A 38 -10.19 -3.22 -2.56
N ILE A 39 -10.81 -3.35 -3.72
CA ILE A 39 -12.25 -3.39 -3.82
C ILE A 39 -12.81 -4.57 -3.01
N ASN A 40 -12.04 -5.64 -2.89
CA ASN A 40 -12.35 -6.75 -2.00
C ASN A 40 -11.74 -6.44 -0.63
N ILE A 41 -12.59 -6.02 0.31
CA ILE A 41 -12.13 -5.58 1.63
C ILE A 41 -11.44 -6.70 2.43
N ASP A 42 -11.85 -7.95 2.24
CA ASP A 42 -11.25 -9.07 2.96
C ASP A 42 -9.80 -9.28 2.53
N ILE A 43 -9.51 -9.12 1.25
CA ILE A 43 -8.16 -9.21 0.72
C ILE A 43 -7.30 -8.07 1.28
N ALA A 44 -7.85 -6.86 1.31
CA ALA A 44 -7.14 -5.70 1.85
C ALA A 44 -6.86 -5.88 3.34
N LYS A 45 -7.82 -6.37 4.11
CA LYS A 45 -7.64 -6.63 5.54
C LYS A 45 -6.53 -7.63 5.79
N LYS A 46 -6.49 -8.70 5.00
CA LYS A 46 -5.45 -9.72 5.16
C LYS A 46 -4.08 -9.16 4.86
N ALA A 47 -3.93 -8.39 3.79
CA ALA A 47 -2.65 -7.78 3.44
C ALA A 47 -2.20 -6.78 4.51
N SER A 48 -3.13 -5.97 5.01
CA SER A 48 -2.84 -5.01 6.07
C SER A 48 -2.31 -5.71 7.32
N LYS A 49 -2.94 -6.81 7.70
CA LYS A 49 -2.54 -7.59 8.86
C LYS A 49 -1.19 -8.28 8.64
N ASP A 50 -1.02 -8.93 7.49
CA ASP A 50 0.18 -9.72 7.22
C ASP A 50 1.44 -8.86 7.12
N TYR A 51 1.32 -7.64 6.64
CA TYR A 51 2.46 -6.75 6.42
C TYR A 51 2.49 -5.56 7.39
N SER A 52 1.56 -5.50 8.32
CA SER A 52 1.47 -4.42 9.33
C SER A 52 1.42 -3.03 8.70
N ILE A 53 0.59 -2.88 7.69
CA ILE A 53 0.41 -1.61 6.98
C ILE A 53 -1.04 -1.15 7.10
N PRO A 54 -1.29 0.17 7.05
CA PRO A 54 -2.65 0.70 7.19
C PRO A 54 -3.61 0.19 6.13
N LEU A 55 -4.84 -0.04 6.54
CA LEU A 55 -5.94 -0.40 5.65
C LEU A 55 -6.79 0.83 5.38
N TYR A 56 -7.09 1.07 4.13
CA TYR A 56 -8.02 2.13 3.74
C TYR A 56 -9.26 1.53 3.11
N ASN A 57 -10.42 1.95 3.60
CA ASN A 57 -11.71 1.50 3.06
C ASN A 57 -12.16 2.34 1.87
N ASN A 58 -11.44 3.41 1.61
CA ASN A 58 -11.83 4.43 0.66
C ASN A 58 -10.57 4.87 -0.08
N LEU A 59 -10.64 4.87 -1.40
CA LEU A 59 -9.50 5.17 -2.24
C LEU A 59 -8.98 6.59 -2.04
N GLU A 60 -9.88 7.56 -1.85
CA GLU A 60 -9.48 8.96 -1.67
C GLU A 60 -8.59 9.13 -0.44
N ASP A 61 -8.93 8.45 0.66
CA ASP A 61 -8.13 8.55 1.88
C ASP A 61 -6.72 8.01 1.66
N LEU A 62 -6.59 6.94 0.89
CA LEU A 62 -5.27 6.41 0.56
C LEU A 62 -4.49 7.39 -0.31
N LEU A 63 -5.13 7.97 -1.31
CA LEU A 63 -4.48 8.94 -2.19
C LEU A 63 -4.02 10.18 -1.43
N ASP A 64 -4.81 10.65 -0.47
CA ASP A 64 -4.49 11.85 0.31
C ASP A 64 -3.22 11.70 1.13
N CYS A 65 -2.89 10.49 1.55
CA CYS A 65 -1.69 10.25 2.37
C CYS A 65 -0.51 9.69 1.57
N SER A 66 -0.63 9.62 0.25
CA SER A 66 0.38 9.00 -0.61
C SER A 66 0.98 10.02 -1.56
N ASP A 67 2.28 9.90 -1.79
CA ASP A 67 2.98 10.69 -2.82
C ASP A 67 2.80 10.08 -4.20
N ALA A 68 2.65 8.75 -4.23
CA ALA A 68 2.46 7.99 -5.45
C ALA A 68 1.63 6.76 -5.13
N VAL A 69 1.10 6.12 -6.15
CA VAL A 69 0.36 4.88 -5.99
C VAL A 69 0.89 3.82 -6.95
N SER A 70 0.84 2.58 -6.50
CA SER A 70 1.14 1.43 -7.34
C SER A 70 -0.16 0.66 -7.52
N ILE A 71 -0.57 0.50 -8.77
CA ILE A 71 -1.80 -0.21 -9.10
C ILE A 71 -1.43 -1.59 -9.60
N VAL A 72 -1.87 -2.60 -8.86
CA VAL A 72 -1.61 -3.99 -9.19
C VAL A 72 -2.93 -4.62 -9.59
N THR A 73 -3.12 -4.84 -10.88
CA THR A 73 -4.34 -5.47 -11.40
C THR A 73 -4.00 -6.81 -12.03
N PRO A 74 -4.94 -7.76 -11.97
CA PRO A 74 -4.76 -9.04 -12.64
C PRO A 74 -4.69 -8.88 -14.16
#